data_f92596b5b2e81f442ec6b534eb8768c3
#
_entry.id   f92596b5b2e81f442ec6b534eb8768c3
#
_cell.length_a   1.000
_cell.length_b   1.000
_cell.length_c   1.000
_cell.angle_alpha   90.00
_cell.angle_beta   90.00
_cell.angle_gamma   90.00
#
_symmetry.space_group_name_H-M   'P 1'
#
loop_
_entity.id
_entity.type
_entity.pdbx_description
1 polymer ?
#
loop_
_entity_poly.entity_id
_entity_poly.type
_entity_poly.pdbx_seq_one_letter_code
_entity_poly.pdbx_strand_id
1 'polypeptide(L)'
;VNKISINYHRVTKIKPKVPFSDSVEYCTWDYSEQLILDRDSESLEHIQQFGSGCIVSKKYYVQDGVVNLLDNLDVDSLFAHISGNSPDDFTDPLETKNYEITVDFKKRPRLMIKGTFDKYGLPGYFPELAESIFDFMQFYGIDEMLNPAVYTKARRKTNDSIFCSVEFNESGKSYYYATEDDTLKIGDDVLVPVGK
;
A
#
# COMPACT_ATOMS: atom_id res chain seq x y z
N VAL A 1 7.56 13.22 15.96
CA VAL A 1 7.91 13.29 14.53
C VAL A 1 7.11 14.41 13.88
N ASN A 2 7.75 15.19 13.00
CA ASN A 2 7.07 16.24 12.24
C ASN A 2 6.76 15.78 10.82
N LYS A 3 7.74 15.14 10.18
CA LYS A 3 7.60 14.67 8.80
C LYS A 3 8.40 13.39 8.57
N ILE A 4 7.85 12.46 7.81
CA ILE A 4 8.56 11.30 7.26
C ILE A 4 8.50 11.40 5.74
N SER A 5 9.65 11.22 5.09
CA SER A 5 9.74 11.09 3.63
C SER A 5 10.47 9.81 3.29
N ILE A 6 9.84 8.98 2.47
CA ILE A 6 10.42 7.72 1.97
C ILE A 6 10.52 7.85 0.45
N ASN A 7 11.73 7.74 -0.08
CA ASN A 7 11.99 7.73 -1.51
C ASN A 7 12.46 6.33 -1.90
N TYR A 8 11.89 5.79 -2.94
CA TYR A 8 12.28 4.52 -3.55
C TYR A 8 12.60 4.74 -5.02
N HIS A 9 13.67 4.14 -5.50
CA HIS A 9 14.07 4.23 -6.90
C HIS A 9 14.51 2.86 -7.40
N ARG A 10 13.96 2.45 -8.56
CA ARG A 10 14.29 1.20 -9.23
C ARG A 10 14.68 1.48 -10.68
N VAL A 11 15.79 0.92 -11.09
CA VAL A 11 16.22 0.86 -12.50
C VAL A 11 16.29 -0.59 -12.92
N THR A 12 15.55 -0.96 -13.96
CA THR A 12 15.53 -2.33 -14.52
C THR A 12 16.02 -2.28 -15.97
N LYS A 13 16.96 -3.15 -16.34
CA LYS A 13 17.40 -3.36 -17.72
C LYS A 13 16.61 -4.50 -18.33
N ILE A 14 15.88 -4.23 -19.37
CA ILE A 14 15.01 -5.20 -20.06
C ILE A 14 15.60 -5.48 -21.43
N LYS A 15 15.84 -6.77 -21.73
CA LYS A 15 16.25 -7.19 -23.07
C LYS A 15 15.01 -7.25 -23.96
N PRO A 16 14.90 -6.42 -25.00
CA PRO A 16 13.74 -6.43 -25.89
C PRO A 16 13.68 -7.76 -26.69
N LYS A 17 12.45 -8.27 -26.90
CA LYS A 17 12.25 -9.46 -27.74
C LYS A 17 12.65 -9.27 -29.18
N VAL A 18 12.52 -8.03 -29.68
CA VAL A 18 12.97 -7.61 -31.01
C VAL A 18 13.95 -6.48 -30.79
N PRO A 19 15.20 -6.60 -31.25
CA PRO A 19 16.22 -5.55 -31.11
C PRO A 19 15.75 -4.27 -31.81
N PHE A 20 15.88 -3.13 -31.13
CA PHE A 20 15.58 -1.81 -31.75
C PHE A 20 16.68 -1.38 -32.72
N SER A 21 17.92 -1.82 -32.49
CA SER A 21 19.08 -1.67 -33.38
C SER A 21 20.16 -2.65 -32.96
N ASP A 22 21.15 -2.89 -33.82
CA ASP A 22 22.29 -3.79 -33.55
C ASP A 22 23.19 -3.30 -32.39
N SER A 23 22.98 -2.06 -31.93
CA SER A 23 23.78 -1.43 -30.87
C SER A 23 23.13 -1.34 -29.52
N VAL A 24 21.81 -1.65 -29.40
CA VAL A 24 21.05 -1.55 -28.14
C VAL A 24 20.67 -2.94 -27.63
N GLU A 25 21.45 -3.45 -26.68
CA GLU A 25 21.20 -4.76 -26.09
C GLU A 25 20.08 -4.73 -25.04
N TYR A 26 19.94 -3.64 -24.27
CA TYR A 26 18.97 -3.49 -23.20
C TYR A 26 18.25 -2.15 -23.28
N CYS A 27 16.96 -2.15 -22.93
CA CYS A 27 16.20 -0.96 -22.61
C CYS A 27 16.21 -0.73 -21.11
N THR A 28 16.39 0.51 -20.67
CA THR A 28 16.32 0.86 -19.26
C THR A 28 14.89 1.31 -18.92
N TRP A 29 14.33 0.71 -17.87
CA TRP A 29 13.08 1.12 -17.26
C TRP A 29 13.35 1.74 -15.91
N ASP A 30 12.93 3.00 -15.76
CA ASP A 30 13.08 3.77 -14.54
C ASP A 30 11.73 3.88 -13.82
N TYR A 31 11.73 3.67 -12.51
CA TYR A 31 10.57 3.78 -11.65
C TYR A 31 10.99 4.40 -10.33
N SER A 32 10.27 5.43 -9.89
CA SER A 32 10.44 6.00 -8.57
C SER A 32 9.12 6.13 -7.83
N GLU A 33 9.22 6.05 -6.53
CA GLU A 33 8.10 6.16 -5.61
C GLU A 33 8.48 7.06 -4.44
N GLN A 34 7.59 7.97 -4.08
CA GLN A 34 7.77 8.87 -2.94
C GLN A 34 6.56 8.81 -2.05
N LEU A 35 6.79 8.64 -0.76
CA LEU A 35 5.77 8.72 0.27
C LEU A 35 6.15 9.83 1.26
N ILE A 36 5.19 10.71 1.56
CA ILE A 36 5.38 11.84 2.46
C ILE A 36 4.24 11.84 3.48
N LEU A 37 4.58 11.74 4.76
CA LEU A 37 3.68 11.99 5.88
C LEU A 37 4.09 13.32 6.51
N ASP A 38 3.19 14.26 6.59
CA ASP A 38 3.48 15.61 7.06
C ASP A 38 2.44 16.04 8.11
N ARG A 39 2.91 16.28 9.34
CA ARG A 39 2.08 16.66 10.49
C ARG A 39 1.50 18.06 10.32
N ASP A 40 2.28 18.99 9.80
CA ASP A 40 1.87 20.40 9.75
C ASP A 40 0.76 20.62 8.71
N SER A 41 0.74 19.82 7.63
CA SER A 41 -0.33 19.82 6.62
C SER A 41 -1.38 18.73 6.85
N GLU A 42 -1.23 17.89 7.88
CA GLU A 42 -2.08 16.74 8.18
C GLU A 42 -2.32 15.85 6.94
N SER A 43 -1.28 15.66 6.14
CA SER A 43 -1.41 14.97 4.86
C SER A 43 -0.44 13.81 4.71
N LEU A 44 -0.93 12.76 4.06
CA LEU A 44 -0.14 11.69 3.48
C LEU A 44 -0.18 11.84 1.97
N GLU A 45 0.98 11.88 1.31
CA GLU A 45 1.09 11.95 -0.14
C GLU A 45 1.93 10.79 -0.66
N HIS A 46 1.40 10.10 -1.68
CA HIS A 46 2.06 8.99 -2.34
C HIS A 46 2.16 9.29 -3.84
N ILE A 47 3.37 9.34 -4.35
CA ILE A 47 3.67 9.71 -5.74
C ILE A 47 4.43 8.57 -6.38
N GLN A 48 3.98 8.11 -7.54
CA GLN A 48 4.65 7.12 -8.38
C GLN A 48 5.01 7.75 -9.73
N GLN A 49 6.24 7.57 -10.17
CA GLN A 49 6.72 8.05 -11.46
C GLN A 49 7.24 6.87 -12.28
N PHE A 50 6.76 6.77 -13.49
CA PHE A 50 7.15 5.73 -14.43
C PHE A 50 8.01 6.31 -15.54
N GLY A 51 9.00 5.59 -16.02
CA GLY A 51 9.95 6.02 -17.03
C GLY A 51 9.34 6.48 -18.36
N SER A 52 8.07 6.19 -18.59
CA SER A 52 7.27 6.71 -19.71
C SER A 52 6.79 8.16 -19.54
N GLY A 53 7.11 8.81 -18.42
CA GLY A 53 6.61 10.14 -18.05
C GLY A 53 5.24 10.12 -17.38
N CYS A 54 4.68 8.95 -17.08
CA CYS A 54 3.44 8.83 -16.31
C CYS A 54 3.71 9.11 -14.84
N ILE A 55 2.90 9.98 -14.23
CA ILE A 55 2.93 10.28 -12.80
C ILE A 55 1.56 9.98 -12.22
N VAL A 56 1.52 9.20 -11.15
CA VAL A 56 0.33 8.95 -10.35
C VAL A 56 0.57 9.56 -8.97
N SER A 57 -0.32 10.44 -8.52
CA SER A 57 -0.25 11.03 -7.19
C SER A 57 -1.57 10.80 -6.46
N LYS A 58 -1.48 10.33 -5.20
CA LYS A 58 -2.60 10.20 -4.28
C LYS A 58 -2.28 11.03 -3.04
N LYS A 59 -3.21 11.87 -2.63
CA LYS A 59 -3.04 12.71 -1.44
C LYS A 59 -4.25 12.59 -0.53
N TYR A 60 -3.98 12.31 0.73
CA TYR A 60 -4.96 12.10 1.79
C TYR A 60 -4.84 13.24 2.79
N TYR A 61 -5.93 13.95 3.02
CA TYR A 61 -6.06 14.93 4.09
C TYR A 61 -7.03 14.36 5.12
N VAL A 62 -6.52 13.97 6.27
CA VAL A 62 -7.34 13.35 7.31
C VAL A 62 -7.08 14.08 8.61
N GLN A 63 -8.07 14.85 9.07
CA GLN A 63 -8.00 15.58 10.33
C GLN A 63 -7.59 14.63 11.46
N ASP A 64 -6.55 14.99 12.20
CA ASP A 64 -5.93 14.18 13.26
C ASP A 64 -5.39 12.79 12.82
N GLY A 65 -5.80 12.27 11.66
CA GLY A 65 -5.47 10.92 11.24
C GLY A 65 -3.98 10.72 10.96
N VAL A 66 -3.36 11.61 10.19
CA VAL A 66 -1.91 11.54 9.90
C VAL A 66 -1.10 11.86 11.15
N VAL A 67 -1.58 12.73 12.02
CA VAL A 67 -0.96 13.03 13.32
C VAL A 67 -0.93 11.79 14.20
N ASN A 68 -2.05 11.09 14.33
CA ASN A 68 -2.17 9.86 15.09
C ASN A 68 -1.29 8.74 14.50
N LEU A 69 -1.26 8.62 13.17
CA LEU A 69 -0.37 7.68 12.50
C LEU A 69 1.10 7.94 12.87
N LEU A 70 1.56 9.19 12.74
CA LEU A 70 2.93 9.58 13.08
C LEU A 70 3.28 9.39 14.56
N ASP A 71 2.31 9.51 15.47
CA ASP A 71 2.52 9.33 16.91
C ASP A 71 2.58 7.85 17.32
N ASN A 72 1.99 6.96 16.53
CA ASN A 72 2.00 5.53 16.77
C ASN A 72 3.21 4.82 16.13
N LEU A 73 3.98 5.48 15.25
CA LEU A 73 5.15 4.88 14.62
C LEU A 73 6.37 4.90 15.56
N ASP A 74 7.01 3.76 15.72
CA ASP A 74 8.30 3.65 16.41
C ASP A 74 9.46 4.02 15.48
N VAL A 75 9.61 5.32 15.28
CA VAL A 75 10.62 5.86 14.36
C VAL A 75 12.04 5.60 14.83
N ASP A 76 12.28 5.48 16.15
CA ASP A 76 13.62 5.22 16.67
C ASP A 76 14.08 3.80 16.29
N SER A 77 13.18 2.84 16.18
CA SER A 77 13.47 1.48 15.69
C SER A 77 13.85 1.43 14.20
N LEU A 78 13.43 2.41 13.38
CA LEU A 78 13.91 2.51 11.98
C LEU A 78 15.43 2.73 11.90
N PHE A 79 16.03 3.35 12.90
CA PHE A 79 17.45 3.69 12.91
C PHE A 79 18.28 2.80 13.83
N ALA A 80 17.63 1.92 14.62
CA ALA A 80 18.30 1.08 15.61
C ALA A 80 19.04 -0.10 14.98
N HIS A 81 18.48 -0.73 13.95
CA HIS A 81 19.06 -1.89 13.28
C HIS A 81 18.79 -1.87 11.79
N ILE A 82 19.85 -1.82 11.01
CA ILE A 82 19.84 -2.29 9.63
C ILE A 82 20.13 -3.78 9.71
N SER A 83 19.21 -4.63 9.29
CA SER A 83 19.39 -6.07 9.32
C SER A 83 20.44 -6.47 8.31
N GLY A 84 21.67 -6.70 8.81
CA GLY A 84 22.74 -7.37 8.10
C GLY A 84 23.36 -6.59 6.94
N ASN A 85 24.63 -6.80 6.72
CA ASN A 85 25.25 -6.46 5.45
C ASN A 85 24.66 -7.40 4.40
N SER A 86 24.10 -6.85 3.33
CA SER A 86 23.94 -7.62 2.08
C SER A 86 25.27 -8.33 1.82
N PRO A 87 25.27 -9.62 1.49
CA PRO A 87 26.52 -10.27 1.08
C PRO A 87 27.17 -9.37 0.03
N ASP A 88 28.39 -8.92 0.29
CA ASP A 88 29.09 -7.87 -0.46
C ASP A 88 29.21 -8.11 -1.97
N ASP A 89 28.82 -9.29 -2.44
CA ASP A 89 29.02 -9.76 -3.81
C ASP A 89 27.73 -9.95 -4.64
N PHE A 90 26.53 -9.69 -4.10
CA PHE A 90 25.31 -9.88 -4.86
C PHE A 90 24.77 -8.55 -5.42
N THR A 91 25.34 -8.09 -6.53
CA THR A 91 24.74 -7.04 -7.35
C THR A 91 24.00 -7.68 -8.51
N ASP A 92 22.68 -7.47 -8.60
CA ASP A 92 21.93 -7.84 -9.80
C ASP A 92 22.34 -6.89 -10.93
N PRO A 93 22.99 -7.38 -12.02
CA PRO A 93 23.42 -6.53 -13.12
C PRO A 93 22.26 -5.96 -13.94
N LEU A 94 21.05 -6.49 -13.75
CA LEU A 94 19.85 -6.13 -14.49
C LEU A 94 18.88 -5.25 -13.69
N GLU A 95 19.00 -5.21 -12.36
CA GLU A 95 18.09 -4.42 -11.52
C GLU A 95 18.84 -3.79 -10.34
N THR A 96 18.58 -2.50 -10.14
CA THR A 96 18.99 -1.78 -8.91
C THR A 96 17.75 -1.22 -8.21
N LYS A 97 17.71 -1.37 -6.90
CA LYS A 97 16.65 -0.86 -6.03
C LYS A 97 17.27 -0.14 -4.85
N ASN A 98 17.00 1.14 -4.72
CA ASN A 98 17.52 1.97 -3.65
C ASN A 98 16.40 2.66 -2.91
N TYR A 99 16.65 2.96 -1.64
CA TYR A 99 15.74 3.76 -0.84
C TYR A 99 16.47 4.82 -0.03
N GLU A 100 15.71 5.83 0.36
CA GLU A 100 16.13 6.84 1.33
C GLU A 100 14.92 7.16 2.22
N ILE A 101 15.10 7.05 3.54
CA ILE A 101 14.12 7.45 4.54
C ILE A 101 14.67 8.65 5.29
N THR A 102 13.92 9.72 5.33
CA THR A 102 14.23 10.94 6.07
C THR A 102 13.15 11.21 7.10
N VAL A 103 13.55 11.52 8.32
CA VAL A 103 12.65 11.91 9.41
C VAL A 103 13.03 13.26 9.96
N ASP A 104 12.08 14.20 9.91
CA ASP A 104 12.19 15.52 10.50
C ASP A 104 11.47 15.57 11.86
N PHE A 105 12.09 16.22 12.80
CA PHE A 105 11.56 16.41 14.16
C PHE A 105 11.44 17.90 14.49
N LYS A 106 10.46 18.25 15.33
CA LYS A 106 10.32 19.66 15.79
C LYS A 106 11.47 20.13 16.68
N LYS A 107 12.09 19.23 17.45
CA LYS A 107 13.04 19.59 18.52
C LYS A 107 14.36 18.82 18.50
N ARG A 108 14.58 17.94 17.54
CA ARG A 108 15.84 17.18 17.39
C ARG A 108 16.30 17.19 15.93
N PRO A 109 17.58 16.91 15.67
CA PRO A 109 18.11 16.89 14.30
C PRO A 109 17.36 15.92 13.41
N ARG A 110 17.35 16.21 12.11
CA ARG A 110 16.89 15.31 11.06
C ARG A 110 17.70 14.03 11.10
N LEU A 111 17.01 12.89 10.95
CA LEU A 111 17.64 11.61 10.73
C LEU A 111 17.43 11.18 9.27
N MET A 112 18.44 10.50 8.72
CA MET A 112 18.40 9.96 7.35
C MET A 112 19.05 8.59 7.32
N ILE A 113 18.43 7.67 6.61
CA ILE A 113 18.99 6.36 6.28
C ILE A 113 18.74 6.08 4.80
N LYS A 114 19.69 5.44 4.15
CA LYS A 114 19.60 5.02 2.75
C LYS A 114 20.32 3.70 2.54
N GLY A 115 19.87 2.94 1.57
CA GLY A 115 20.46 1.63 1.28
C GLY A 115 19.79 0.95 0.08
N THR A 116 20.09 -0.33 -0.07
CA THR A 116 19.44 -1.19 -1.05
C THR A 116 18.06 -1.63 -0.56
N PHE A 117 17.07 -1.56 -1.43
CA PHE A 117 15.70 -1.95 -1.09
C PHE A 117 15.54 -3.47 -1.26
N ASP A 118 16.03 -4.21 -0.29
CA ASP A 118 15.92 -5.67 -0.20
C ASP A 118 15.82 -6.12 1.27
N LYS A 119 15.68 -7.43 1.47
CA LYS A 119 15.53 -8.05 2.80
C LYS A 119 16.67 -7.70 3.77
N TYR A 120 17.89 -7.47 3.26
CA TYR A 120 19.08 -7.25 4.08
C TYR A 120 19.43 -5.78 4.25
N GLY A 121 19.07 -4.94 3.28
CA GLY A 121 19.35 -3.51 3.28
C GLY A 121 18.31 -2.66 4.00
N LEU A 122 17.08 -3.17 4.18
CA LEU A 122 16.01 -2.46 4.86
C LEU A 122 16.14 -2.52 6.39
N PRO A 123 15.72 -1.46 7.12
CA PRO A 123 15.57 -1.50 8.56
C PRO A 123 14.63 -2.61 9.02
N GLY A 124 14.90 -3.22 10.17
CA GLY A 124 14.06 -4.31 10.70
C GLY A 124 12.61 -3.89 10.97
N TYR A 125 12.37 -2.62 11.32
CA TYR A 125 11.02 -2.06 11.55
C TYR A 125 10.30 -1.61 10.27
N PHE A 126 10.94 -1.72 9.09
CA PHE A 126 10.32 -1.25 7.84
C PHE A 126 9.01 -1.98 7.47
N PRO A 127 8.86 -3.30 7.70
CA PRO A 127 7.61 -3.99 7.41
C PRO A 127 6.42 -3.44 8.19
N GLU A 128 6.58 -3.20 9.49
CA GLU A 128 5.54 -2.65 10.37
C GLU A 128 5.16 -1.22 9.99
N LEU A 129 6.16 -0.41 9.63
CA LEU A 129 5.95 0.93 9.09
C LEU A 129 5.13 0.88 7.80
N ALA A 130 5.52 0.02 6.87
CA ALA A 130 4.87 -0.12 5.58
C ALA A 130 3.43 -0.62 5.72
N GLU A 131 3.18 -1.59 6.60
CA GLU A 131 1.85 -2.12 6.91
C GLU A 131 0.94 -1.02 7.49
N SER A 132 1.41 -0.27 8.48
CA SER A 132 0.64 0.83 9.09
C SER A 132 0.24 1.91 8.08
N ILE A 133 1.14 2.25 7.17
CA ILE A 133 0.87 3.23 6.11
C ILE A 133 -0.08 2.64 5.06
N PHE A 134 0.10 1.39 4.68
CA PHE A 134 -0.75 0.70 3.72
C PHE A 134 -2.19 0.60 4.22
N ASP A 135 -2.39 0.20 5.47
CA ASP A 135 -3.71 0.11 6.11
C ASP A 135 -4.41 1.48 6.16
N PHE A 136 -3.66 2.55 6.50
CA PHE A 136 -4.17 3.91 6.46
C PHE A 136 -4.63 4.29 5.05
N MET A 137 -3.81 4.04 4.04
CA MET A 137 -4.13 4.33 2.64
C MET A 137 -5.31 3.50 2.12
N GLN A 138 -5.41 2.24 2.54
CA GLN A 138 -6.51 1.35 2.16
C GLN A 138 -7.83 1.80 2.79
N PHE A 139 -7.80 2.17 4.07
CA PHE A 139 -9.00 2.63 4.80
C PHE A 139 -9.63 3.88 4.17
N TYR A 140 -8.81 4.85 3.75
CA TYR A 140 -9.27 6.11 3.16
C TYR A 140 -9.33 6.10 1.63
N GLY A 141 -8.81 5.08 0.98
CA GLY A 141 -8.69 4.98 -0.48
C GLY A 141 -9.82 4.19 -1.16
N ILE A 142 -11.01 4.13 -0.57
CA ILE A 142 -12.15 3.38 -1.14
C ILE A 142 -12.73 4.13 -2.33
N ASP A 143 -12.54 3.58 -3.53
CA ASP A 143 -13.13 4.08 -4.77
C ASP A 143 -14.53 3.48 -4.98
N GLU A 144 -15.59 4.24 -4.72
CA GLU A 144 -16.97 3.79 -4.93
C GLU A 144 -17.48 4.06 -6.35
N MET A 145 -17.15 5.22 -6.91
CA MET A 145 -17.71 5.68 -8.18
C MET A 145 -17.40 4.76 -9.36
N LEU A 146 -16.20 4.16 -9.39
CA LEU A 146 -15.75 3.24 -10.44
C LEU A 146 -15.89 1.77 -10.07
N ASN A 147 -16.43 1.46 -8.88
CA ASN A 147 -16.59 0.10 -8.39
C ASN A 147 -17.92 -0.51 -8.91
N PRO A 148 -17.88 -1.53 -9.81
CA PRO A 148 -19.09 -2.18 -10.31
C PRO A 148 -19.99 -2.73 -9.20
N ALA A 149 -19.43 -3.21 -8.10
CA ALA A 149 -20.20 -3.73 -6.97
C ALA A 149 -21.08 -2.65 -6.30
N VAL A 150 -20.77 -1.38 -6.51
CA VAL A 150 -21.56 -0.26 -6.00
C VAL A 150 -22.60 0.20 -7.02
N TYR A 151 -22.17 0.56 -8.24
CA TYR A 151 -23.10 1.18 -9.22
C TYR A 151 -24.02 0.20 -9.94
N THR A 152 -23.76 -1.12 -9.89
CA THR A 152 -24.67 -2.13 -10.45
C THR A 152 -25.79 -2.52 -9.50
N LYS A 153 -25.75 -2.10 -8.23
CA LYS A 153 -26.83 -2.35 -7.27
C LYS A 153 -28.03 -1.47 -7.57
N ALA A 154 -29.22 -2.10 -7.69
CA ALA A 154 -30.47 -1.34 -7.77
C ALA A 154 -30.72 -0.63 -6.44
N ARG A 155 -31.28 0.61 -6.52
CA ARG A 155 -31.69 1.34 -5.32
C ARG A 155 -32.83 0.61 -4.62
N ARG A 156 -32.67 0.29 -3.34
CA ARG A 156 -33.72 -0.34 -2.53
C ARG A 156 -34.94 0.56 -2.36
N LYS A 157 -36.10 -0.07 -2.40
CA LYS A 157 -37.37 0.54 -2.02
C LYS A 157 -37.67 0.17 -0.56
N THR A 158 -38.48 0.94 0.11
CA THR A 158 -38.81 0.77 1.51
C THR A 158 -39.42 -0.62 1.86
N ASN A 159 -40.02 -1.30 0.87
CA ASN A 159 -40.65 -2.61 1.03
C ASN A 159 -39.82 -3.77 0.48
N ASP A 160 -38.56 -3.53 0.06
CA ASP A 160 -37.70 -4.59 -0.45
C ASP A 160 -37.14 -5.40 0.73
N SER A 161 -37.18 -6.73 0.61
CA SER A 161 -36.51 -7.64 1.54
C SER A 161 -35.12 -8.02 1.01
N ILE A 162 -34.18 -8.09 1.92
CA ILE A 162 -32.81 -8.56 1.59
C ILE A 162 -32.74 -10.05 1.90
N PHE A 163 -32.10 -10.80 1.00
CA PHE A 163 -31.78 -12.21 1.22
C PHE A 163 -30.28 -12.41 0.99
N CYS A 164 -29.62 -13.08 1.93
CA CYS A 164 -28.26 -13.58 1.75
C CYS A 164 -28.29 -15.07 1.42
N SER A 165 -27.38 -15.50 0.54
CA SER A 165 -27.13 -16.91 0.26
C SER A 165 -26.01 -17.38 1.17
N VAL A 166 -26.28 -18.36 2.02
CA VAL A 166 -25.35 -18.89 3.01
C VAL A 166 -24.97 -20.31 2.64
N GLU A 167 -23.67 -20.60 2.62
CA GLU A 167 -23.11 -21.93 2.43
C GLU A 167 -22.46 -22.41 3.73
N PHE A 168 -22.80 -23.61 4.18
CA PHE A 168 -22.25 -24.16 5.43
C PHE A 168 -20.92 -24.92 5.22
N ASN A 169 -20.59 -25.27 3.98
CA ASN A 169 -19.33 -25.94 3.60
C ASN A 169 -18.94 -25.51 2.19
N GLU A 170 -17.66 -25.51 1.86
CA GLU A 170 -17.07 -25.06 0.59
C GLU A 170 -17.63 -25.71 -0.71
N SER A 171 -18.45 -26.75 -0.59
CA SER A 171 -19.14 -27.45 -1.71
C SER A 171 -20.57 -27.79 -1.40
N GLY A 172 -21.16 -27.10 -0.42
CA GLY A 172 -22.49 -27.37 0.11
C GLY A 172 -23.62 -26.73 -0.70
N LYS A 173 -24.86 -27.07 -0.31
CA LYS A 173 -26.05 -26.39 -0.82
C LYS A 173 -26.12 -24.99 -0.22
N SER A 174 -26.47 -24.01 -1.05
CA SER A 174 -26.76 -22.65 -0.62
C SER A 174 -28.17 -22.56 -0.06
N TYR A 175 -28.33 -21.82 1.01
CA TYR A 175 -29.61 -21.55 1.66
C TYR A 175 -29.86 -20.04 1.72
N TYR A 176 -31.08 -19.61 1.47
CA TYR A 176 -31.43 -18.18 1.47
C TYR A 176 -32.02 -17.78 2.82
N TYR A 177 -31.44 -16.77 3.43
CA TYR A 177 -31.91 -16.19 4.68
C TYR A 177 -32.27 -14.72 4.48
N ALA A 178 -33.41 -14.31 5.01
CA ALA A 178 -33.77 -12.90 5.06
C ALA A 178 -32.90 -12.17 6.10
N THR A 179 -32.46 -10.99 5.79
CA THR A 179 -31.70 -10.14 6.70
C THR A 179 -32.12 -8.69 6.58
N GLU A 180 -31.96 -7.92 7.65
CA GLU A 180 -32.09 -6.46 7.64
C GLU A 180 -30.72 -5.77 7.47
N ASP A 181 -29.62 -6.53 7.58
CA ASP A 181 -28.26 -6.04 7.44
C ASP A 181 -27.88 -5.96 5.96
N ASP A 182 -27.70 -4.73 5.48
CA ASP A 182 -27.31 -4.43 4.10
C ASP A 182 -25.79 -4.23 3.94
N THR A 183 -25.03 -4.40 5.01
CA THR A 183 -23.55 -4.27 4.99
C THR A 183 -22.83 -5.58 4.66
N LEU A 184 -23.56 -6.71 4.67
CA LEU A 184 -23.01 -8.05 4.38
C LEU A 184 -22.38 -8.12 2.99
N LYS A 185 -21.20 -8.74 2.94
CA LYS A 185 -20.41 -8.96 1.71
C LYS A 185 -20.25 -10.45 1.46
N ILE A 186 -19.93 -10.80 0.21
CA ILE A 186 -19.57 -12.16 -0.15
C ILE A 186 -18.27 -12.54 0.58
N GLY A 187 -18.31 -13.66 1.33
CA GLY A 187 -17.19 -14.14 2.14
C GLY A 187 -17.28 -13.78 3.62
N ASP A 188 -18.30 -13.02 4.04
CA ASP A 188 -18.53 -12.74 5.46
C ASP A 188 -19.07 -13.99 6.19
N ASP A 189 -18.58 -14.23 7.38
CA ASP A 189 -19.13 -15.24 8.28
C ASP A 189 -20.39 -14.73 8.97
N VAL A 190 -21.48 -15.48 8.88
CA VAL A 190 -22.78 -15.11 9.44
C VAL A 190 -23.36 -16.20 10.34
N LEU A 191 -24.05 -15.80 11.39
CA LEU A 191 -24.83 -16.69 12.25
C LEU A 191 -26.27 -16.75 11.75
N VAL A 192 -26.74 -17.93 11.38
CA VAL A 192 -28.10 -18.15 10.90
C VAL A 192 -28.84 -19.17 11.75
N PRO A 193 -30.18 -18.99 11.96
CA PRO A 193 -30.96 -19.99 12.67
C PRO A 193 -31.05 -21.27 11.83
N VAL A 194 -30.63 -22.40 12.40
CA VAL A 194 -30.83 -23.72 11.81
C VAL A 194 -32.23 -24.23 12.22
N GLY A 195 -33.06 -24.50 11.25
CA GLY A 195 -34.36 -25.13 11.50
C GLY A 195 -34.17 -26.52 12.15
N LYS A 196 -35.12 -26.84 13.06
CA LYS A 196 -35.22 -28.20 13.63
C LYS A 196 -35.73 -29.18 12.59
#